data_674d231d75df18f2f81e75bf50ca5653
#
_entry.id   674d231d75df18f2f81e75bf50ca5653
#
_cell.length_a   1.000
_cell.length_b   1.000
_cell.length_c   1.000
_cell.angle_alpha   90.00
_cell.angle_beta   90.00
_cell.angle_gamma   90.00
#
_symmetry.space_group_name_H-M   'P 1'
#
loop_
_entity.id
_entity.type
_entity.pdbx_description
1 polymer ?
#
loop_
_entity_poly.entity_id
_entity_poly.type
_entity_poly.pdbx_seq_one_letter_code
_entity_poly.pdbx_strand_id
1 'polypeptide(L)'
;MITTYDIQDRRFPLNTGAGSDAIHKDPVYSYAVTRLLDDKGRVGTGLAFTIGAGNELVCQAAAFYAERLKGIPIEELMANFGAIFNTLSNEQQFRWLGPHKGIVHLALASVTNACFDLWAKTRAVPLWRLLVDLSPEEIVNTLDLSYLEDELTKEEAIALIAANRQSRQERMNIIEKGYKGYDTSVGWFNYSDDQVRENCKRAIANGFMAMKLKVGSEDPLRDIRRAHIVREVAGDEATVMLDANQQWTLPQALTICHELKAMNPFWVEEPTHPDDIVAHKILTDAIAPIKVAMGEHVPNRILFKNYLQLGAAGFVQVDAVRVGGVSEFITVSLLCRKYGIPVVPHVGDMGQLHQHLVLFNHISLGHEALFLEHIPHLKSHFVHPVVIENGVYRTPMEAGSSCDLI
;
A
#
# COMPACT_ATOMS: atom_id res chain seq x y z
N MET A 1 2.91 0.75 29.53
CA MET A 1 3.49 1.94 28.83
C MET A 1 4.61 1.51 27.92
N ILE A 2 4.91 2.27 26.86
CA ILE A 2 6.07 2.04 25.99
C ILE A 2 7.33 2.35 26.80
N THR A 3 8.20 1.37 27.00
CA THR A 3 9.41 1.51 27.85
C THR A 3 10.66 1.80 27.03
N THR A 4 10.78 1.18 25.86
CA THR A 4 11.93 1.32 24.98
C THR A 4 11.55 1.01 23.54
N TYR A 5 12.48 1.21 22.63
CA TYR A 5 12.36 0.88 21.22
C TYR A 5 13.66 0.30 20.68
N ASP A 6 13.55 -0.40 19.57
CA ASP A 6 14.67 -0.91 18.78
C ASP A 6 14.41 -0.57 17.29
N ILE A 7 15.40 -0.02 16.61
CA ILE A 7 15.31 0.33 15.19
C ILE A 7 16.31 -0.51 14.41
N GLN A 8 15.83 -1.22 13.39
CA GLN A 8 16.65 -2.14 12.62
C GLN A 8 16.67 -1.76 11.13
N ASP A 9 17.84 -1.75 10.53
CA ASP A 9 18.04 -1.71 9.08
C ASP A 9 18.08 -3.16 8.56
N ARG A 10 16.98 -3.61 7.95
CA ARG A 10 16.85 -4.98 7.43
C ARG A 10 16.89 -4.93 5.91
N ARG A 11 17.84 -5.63 5.30
CA ARG A 11 18.09 -5.64 3.85
C ARG A 11 18.05 -7.06 3.31
N PHE A 12 17.34 -7.25 2.19
CA PHE A 12 17.05 -8.56 1.61
C PHE A 12 17.43 -8.53 0.11
N PRO A 13 18.62 -9.03 -0.24
CA PRO A 13 18.98 -9.25 -1.64
C PRO A 13 18.00 -10.22 -2.30
N LEU A 14 17.60 -9.91 -3.53
CA LEU A 14 16.69 -10.76 -4.30
C LEU A 14 17.46 -11.63 -5.30
N ASN A 15 16.78 -12.66 -5.79
CA ASN A 15 17.28 -13.45 -6.91
C ASN A 15 17.39 -12.59 -8.18
N THR A 16 18.31 -12.93 -9.07
CA THR A 16 18.58 -12.20 -10.32
C THR A 16 17.28 -11.90 -11.09
N GLY A 17 17.04 -10.62 -11.35
CA GLY A 17 15.89 -10.11 -12.08
C GLY A 17 14.60 -10.00 -11.27
N ALA A 18 14.50 -10.62 -10.10
CA ALA A 18 13.33 -10.51 -9.24
C ALA A 18 13.21 -9.09 -8.65
N GLY A 19 11.99 -8.57 -8.56
CA GLY A 19 11.72 -7.22 -8.03
C GLY A 19 12.17 -6.09 -8.94
N SER A 20 12.76 -6.37 -10.12
CA SER A 20 13.20 -5.33 -11.04
C SER A 20 12.04 -4.62 -11.75
N ASP A 21 12.17 -3.32 -11.91
CA ASP A 21 11.26 -2.46 -12.66
C ASP A 21 12.03 -1.57 -13.65
N ALA A 22 11.36 -0.63 -14.30
CA ALA A 22 11.98 0.25 -15.29
C ALA A 22 13.09 1.14 -14.71
N ILE A 23 13.01 1.49 -13.42
CA ILE A 23 13.96 2.34 -12.70
C ILE A 23 14.98 1.50 -11.94
N HIS A 24 14.51 0.49 -11.19
CA HIS A 24 15.30 -0.33 -10.28
C HIS A 24 15.67 -1.66 -10.95
N LYS A 25 16.93 -1.79 -11.38
CA LYS A 25 17.40 -2.98 -12.13
C LYS A 25 17.83 -4.14 -11.22
N ASP A 26 18.44 -3.83 -10.09
CA ASP A 26 18.93 -4.80 -9.09
C ASP A 26 18.55 -4.34 -7.67
N PRO A 27 17.25 -4.37 -7.32
CA PRO A 27 16.78 -3.85 -6.06
C PRO A 27 17.21 -4.72 -4.88
N VAL A 28 17.54 -4.07 -3.76
CA VAL A 28 17.70 -4.71 -2.46
C VAL A 28 16.51 -4.30 -1.61
N TYR A 29 15.51 -5.16 -1.50
CA TYR A 29 14.33 -4.83 -0.68
C TYR A 29 14.75 -4.62 0.76
N SER A 30 14.30 -3.53 1.36
CA SER A 30 14.76 -3.12 2.67
C SER A 30 13.63 -2.57 3.52
N TYR A 31 13.73 -2.82 4.82
CA TYR A 31 12.82 -2.22 5.80
C TYR A 31 13.59 -1.43 6.83
N ALA A 32 13.14 -0.21 7.08
CA ALA A 32 13.38 0.44 8.35
C ALA A 32 12.33 -0.10 9.32
N VAL A 33 12.76 -0.92 10.27
CA VAL A 33 11.90 -1.62 11.21
C VAL A 33 11.90 -0.91 12.54
N THR A 34 10.74 -0.49 13.03
CA THR A 34 10.56 -0.01 14.39
C THR A 34 9.94 -1.10 15.24
N ARG A 35 10.55 -1.38 16.41
CA ARG A 35 10.01 -2.25 17.44
C ARG A 35 9.79 -1.44 18.71
N LEU A 36 8.54 -1.29 19.13
CA LEU A 36 8.16 -0.64 20.38
C LEU A 36 7.91 -1.69 21.45
N LEU A 37 8.60 -1.61 22.58
CA LEU A 37 8.45 -2.55 23.68
C LEU A 37 7.67 -1.88 24.81
N ASP A 38 6.70 -2.58 25.38
CA ASP A 38 5.97 -2.10 26.53
C ASP A 38 6.42 -2.73 27.86
N ASP A 39 5.88 -2.22 28.96
CA ASP A 39 6.17 -2.68 30.32
C ASP A 39 5.63 -4.08 30.66
N LYS A 40 4.91 -4.72 29.73
CA LYS A 40 4.42 -6.11 29.83
C LYS A 40 5.18 -7.07 28.90
N GLY A 41 6.25 -6.59 28.26
CA GLY A 41 7.08 -7.39 27.35
C GLY A 41 6.48 -7.61 25.96
N ARG A 42 5.39 -6.91 25.59
CA ARG A 42 4.82 -6.98 24.24
C ARG A 42 5.63 -6.10 23.31
N VAL A 43 5.74 -6.53 22.05
CA VAL A 43 6.48 -5.83 21.00
C VAL A 43 5.54 -5.48 19.86
N GLY A 44 5.40 -4.19 19.58
CA GLY A 44 4.76 -3.71 18.36
C GLY A 44 5.79 -3.50 17.26
N THR A 45 5.58 -4.08 16.09
CA THR A 45 6.48 -4.02 14.95
C THR A 45 5.87 -3.23 13.81
N GLY A 46 6.60 -2.23 13.30
CA GLY A 46 6.19 -1.45 12.14
C GLY A 46 7.31 -1.35 11.11
N LEU A 47 6.91 -1.29 9.86
CA LEU A 47 7.80 -1.28 8.71
C LEU A 47 7.66 0.02 7.92
N ALA A 48 8.78 0.49 7.34
CA ALA A 48 8.80 1.39 6.20
C ALA A 48 9.64 0.75 5.09
N PHE A 49 9.09 0.71 3.87
CA PHE A 49 9.74 0.06 2.74
C PHE A 49 10.67 1.01 2.00
N THR A 50 11.88 0.53 1.72
CA THR A 50 12.90 1.19 0.89
C THR A 50 13.60 0.19 -0.02
N ILE A 51 14.46 0.69 -0.90
CA ILE A 51 15.24 -0.15 -1.82
C ILE A 51 16.74 0.13 -1.60
N GLY A 52 17.32 -0.49 -0.57
CA GLY A 52 18.76 -0.49 -0.29
C GLY A 52 19.31 0.79 0.30
N ALA A 53 20.08 1.54 -0.48
CA ALA A 53 20.78 2.72 0.00
C ALA A 53 19.82 3.80 0.55
N GLY A 54 20.18 4.41 1.67
CA GLY A 54 19.35 5.41 2.35
C GLY A 54 18.41 4.84 3.41
N ASN A 55 18.26 3.51 3.51
CA ASN A 55 17.44 2.90 4.58
C ASN A 55 17.95 3.26 5.97
N GLU A 56 19.27 3.39 6.14
CA GLU A 56 19.92 3.86 7.37
C GLU A 56 19.48 5.27 7.79
N LEU A 57 19.19 6.16 6.83
CA LEU A 57 18.70 7.51 7.11
C LEU A 57 17.24 7.47 7.62
N VAL A 58 16.43 6.59 7.07
CA VAL A 58 15.05 6.35 7.54
C VAL A 58 15.10 5.80 8.97
N CYS A 59 16.00 4.86 9.27
CA CYS A 59 16.19 4.32 10.61
C CYS A 59 16.59 5.40 11.63
N GLN A 60 17.49 6.32 11.28
CA GLN A 60 17.87 7.45 12.14
C GLN A 60 16.68 8.36 12.44
N ALA A 61 15.89 8.70 11.43
CA ALA A 61 14.69 9.51 11.62
C ALA A 61 13.60 8.76 12.43
N ALA A 62 13.46 7.44 12.26
CA ALA A 62 12.53 6.62 13.04
C ALA A 62 12.90 6.61 14.53
N ALA A 63 14.20 6.53 14.87
CA ALA A 63 14.66 6.62 16.25
C ALA A 63 14.27 7.95 16.92
N PHE A 64 14.35 9.05 16.17
CA PHE A 64 13.93 10.36 16.65
C PHE A 64 12.42 10.41 17.00
N TYR A 65 11.57 9.81 16.20
CA TYR A 65 10.13 9.74 16.47
C TYR A 65 9.80 8.76 17.61
N ALA A 66 10.42 7.58 17.61
CA ALA A 66 10.17 6.55 18.60
C ALA A 66 10.54 7.01 20.03
N GLU A 67 11.61 7.80 20.19
CA GLU A 67 12.01 8.37 21.49
C GLU A 67 10.89 9.21 22.13
N ARG A 68 10.06 9.90 21.32
CA ARG A 68 8.96 10.74 21.80
C ARG A 68 7.76 9.97 22.32
N LEU A 69 7.69 8.67 22.05
CA LEU A 69 6.59 7.80 22.47
C LEU A 69 6.88 7.09 23.80
N LYS A 70 8.11 7.16 24.30
CA LYS A 70 8.49 6.53 25.57
C LYS A 70 7.72 7.13 26.74
N GLY A 71 7.34 6.29 27.67
CA GLY A 71 6.57 6.66 28.87
C GLY A 71 5.06 6.78 28.64
N ILE A 72 4.56 6.64 27.41
CA ILE A 72 3.13 6.75 27.11
C ILE A 72 2.50 5.36 27.11
N PRO A 73 1.38 5.13 27.84
CA PRO A 73 0.58 3.90 27.70
C PRO A 73 -0.04 3.81 26.30
N ILE A 74 0.01 2.62 25.67
CA ILE A 74 -0.48 2.46 24.28
C ILE A 74 -1.97 2.83 24.12
N GLU A 75 -2.83 2.49 25.07
CA GLU A 75 -4.26 2.84 25.00
C GLU A 75 -4.50 4.36 25.09
N GLU A 76 -3.72 5.08 25.91
CA GLU A 76 -3.76 6.52 26.00
C GLU A 76 -3.26 7.19 24.72
N LEU A 77 -2.14 6.68 24.17
CA LEU A 77 -1.58 7.15 22.91
C LEU A 77 -2.59 7.00 21.77
N MET A 78 -3.24 5.84 21.65
CA MET A 78 -4.18 5.55 20.57
C MET A 78 -5.52 6.25 20.71
N ALA A 79 -5.96 6.56 21.93
CA ALA A 79 -7.22 7.30 22.16
C ALA A 79 -7.22 8.70 21.50
N ASN A 80 -6.06 9.30 21.28
CA ASN A 80 -5.91 10.60 20.62
C ASN A 80 -4.79 10.59 19.57
N PHE A 81 -4.67 9.49 18.86
CA PHE A 81 -3.53 9.25 17.96
C PHE A 81 -3.44 10.29 16.84
N GLY A 82 -4.56 10.77 16.30
CA GLY A 82 -4.57 11.79 15.26
C GLY A 82 -3.84 13.08 15.67
N ALA A 83 -4.01 13.54 16.92
CA ALA A 83 -3.29 14.71 17.42
C ALA A 83 -1.79 14.42 17.63
N ILE A 84 -1.45 13.21 18.07
CA ILE A 84 -0.05 12.78 18.22
C ILE A 84 0.59 12.68 16.83
N PHE A 85 -0.07 12.06 15.87
CA PHE A 85 0.39 11.99 14.48
C PHE A 85 0.63 13.39 13.90
N ASN A 86 -0.32 14.31 14.09
CA ASN A 86 -0.17 15.71 13.67
C ASN A 86 1.06 16.36 14.29
N THR A 87 1.28 16.16 15.58
CA THR A 87 2.46 16.71 16.30
C THR A 87 3.77 16.14 15.73
N LEU A 88 3.84 14.83 15.50
CA LEU A 88 5.02 14.17 14.96
C LEU A 88 5.30 14.58 13.51
N SER A 89 4.28 14.57 12.66
CA SER A 89 4.40 14.91 11.23
C SER A 89 4.77 16.38 10.99
N ASN A 90 4.40 17.24 11.93
CA ASN A 90 4.71 18.69 11.89
C ASN A 90 5.90 19.07 12.80
N GLU A 91 6.71 18.11 13.24
CA GLU A 91 7.94 18.41 13.99
C GLU A 91 8.75 19.48 13.24
N GLN A 92 8.90 20.65 13.86
CA GLN A 92 9.35 21.86 13.16
C GLN A 92 10.73 21.73 12.51
N GLN A 93 11.64 20.95 13.10
CA GLN A 93 12.97 20.75 12.52
C GLN A 93 12.92 19.79 11.33
N PHE A 94 12.14 18.71 11.43
CA PHE A 94 11.95 17.76 10.33
C PHE A 94 11.07 18.31 9.21
N ARG A 95 10.17 19.24 9.54
CA ARG A 95 9.35 19.92 8.53
C ARG A 95 10.19 20.66 7.49
N TRP A 96 11.37 21.15 7.86
CA TRP A 96 12.31 21.76 6.91
C TRP A 96 12.92 20.73 5.94
N LEU A 97 13.00 19.45 6.33
CA LEU A 97 13.43 18.34 5.49
C LEU A 97 12.30 17.74 4.64
N GLY A 98 11.04 18.10 4.91
CA GLY A 98 9.81 17.69 4.26
C GLY A 98 9.05 18.88 3.71
N PRO A 99 7.76 19.14 4.03
CA PRO A 99 6.90 18.42 4.96
C PRO A 99 6.21 17.20 4.35
N HIS A 100 5.85 16.26 5.18
CA HIS A 100 4.99 15.10 4.89
C HIS A 100 5.43 14.30 3.65
N LYS A 101 6.74 14.18 3.43
CA LYS A 101 7.33 13.42 2.32
C LYS A 101 8.76 12.97 2.61
N GLY A 102 9.28 12.08 1.77
CA GLY A 102 10.66 11.62 1.81
C GLY A 102 11.01 10.84 3.07
N ILE A 103 12.29 10.90 3.47
CA ILE A 103 12.87 10.12 4.56
C ILE A 103 12.09 10.27 5.87
N VAL A 104 11.73 11.50 6.22
CA VAL A 104 11.05 11.77 7.51
C VAL A 104 9.63 11.18 7.54
N HIS A 105 8.92 11.17 6.42
CA HIS A 105 7.57 10.62 6.37
C HIS A 105 7.56 9.08 6.30
N LEU A 106 8.53 8.47 5.61
CA LEU A 106 8.78 7.03 5.65
C LEU A 106 9.12 6.57 7.08
N ALA A 107 9.97 7.30 7.78
CA ALA A 107 10.30 7.00 9.17
C ALA A 107 9.08 7.07 10.08
N LEU A 108 8.22 8.07 9.87
CA LEU A 108 6.96 8.19 10.60
C LEU A 108 6.06 6.97 10.37
N ALA A 109 5.97 6.46 9.12
CA ALA A 109 5.21 5.25 8.82
C ALA A 109 5.67 4.05 9.65
N SER A 110 6.97 3.79 9.72
CA SER A 110 7.53 2.70 10.52
C SER A 110 7.10 2.79 11.99
N VAL A 111 7.22 3.98 12.59
CA VAL A 111 6.88 4.19 14.00
C VAL A 111 5.38 4.10 14.26
N THR A 112 4.56 4.70 13.42
CA THR A 112 3.09 4.70 13.59
C THR A 112 2.50 3.31 13.36
N ASN A 113 3.00 2.56 12.38
CA ASN A 113 2.60 1.17 12.16
C ASN A 113 2.93 0.30 13.37
N ALA A 114 4.07 0.52 14.05
CA ALA A 114 4.42 -0.17 15.28
C ALA A 114 3.44 0.14 16.43
N CYS A 115 2.89 1.36 16.49
CA CYS A 115 1.85 1.72 17.47
C CYS A 115 0.56 0.92 17.24
N PHE A 116 0.09 0.82 15.99
CA PHE A 116 -1.12 0.05 15.66
C PHE A 116 -0.93 -1.45 15.91
N ASP A 117 0.24 -1.99 15.60
CA ASP A 117 0.58 -3.38 15.88
C ASP A 117 0.61 -3.67 17.38
N LEU A 118 1.27 -2.82 18.18
CA LEU A 118 1.30 -2.94 19.64
C LEU A 118 -0.10 -2.84 20.24
N TRP A 119 -0.94 -1.97 19.71
CA TRP A 119 -2.32 -1.81 20.17
C TRP A 119 -3.14 -3.07 19.93
N ALA A 120 -3.07 -3.63 18.70
CA ALA A 120 -3.74 -4.87 18.36
C ALA A 120 -3.25 -6.05 19.22
N LYS A 121 -1.93 -6.20 19.42
CA LYS A 121 -1.33 -7.19 20.32
C LYS A 121 -1.73 -6.99 21.78
N THR A 122 -1.91 -5.75 22.22
CA THR A 122 -2.39 -5.44 23.56
C THR A 122 -3.81 -5.93 23.80
N ARG A 123 -4.65 -5.87 22.79
CA ARG A 123 -6.03 -6.38 22.79
C ARG A 123 -6.15 -7.85 22.38
N ALA A 124 -5.00 -8.51 22.07
CA ALA A 124 -4.90 -9.90 21.63
C ALA A 124 -5.79 -10.24 20.41
N VAL A 125 -5.88 -9.32 19.44
CA VAL A 125 -6.67 -9.49 18.21
C VAL A 125 -5.83 -9.11 16.98
N PRO A 126 -6.14 -9.65 15.79
CA PRO A 126 -5.55 -9.17 14.55
C PRO A 126 -5.95 -7.70 14.28
N LEU A 127 -5.08 -6.95 13.62
CA LEU A 127 -5.29 -5.51 13.40
C LEU A 127 -6.61 -5.22 12.66
N TRP A 128 -7.00 -6.02 11.66
CA TRP A 128 -8.29 -5.84 10.99
C TRP A 128 -9.46 -5.91 11.96
N ARG A 129 -9.40 -6.84 12.93
CA ARG A 129 -10.45 -7.03 13.91
C ARG A 129 -10.51 -5.85 14.88
N LEU A 130 -9.34 -5.40 15.36
CA LEU A 130 -9.24 -4.19 16.17
C LEU A 130 -9.96 -3.03 15.48
N LEU A 131 -9.56 -2.70 14.23
CA LEU A 131 -10.10 -1.57 13.48
C LEU A 131 -11.61 -1.72 13.21
N VAL A 132 -12.07 -2.92 12.91
CA VAL A 132 -13.49 -3.20 12.67
C VAL A 132 -14.32 -3.05 13.94
N ASP A 133 -13.80 -3.35 15.12
CA ASP A 133 -14.53 -3.27 16.39
C ASP A 133 -14.60 -1.87 16.99
N LEU A 134 -13.77 -0.93 16.53
CA LEU A 134 -13.83 0.46 16.95
C LEU A 134 -15.10 1.16 16.46
N SER A 135 -15.60 2.13 17.25
CA SER A 135 -16.66 3.03 16.79
C SER A 135 -16.14 3.97 15.68
N PRO A 136 -17.04 4.59 14.89
CA PRO A 136 -16.64 5.60 13.92
C PRO A 136 -15.84 6.75 14.54
N GLU A 137 -16.22 7.19 15.73
CA GLU A 137 -15.55 8.26 16.48
C GLU A 137 -14.15 7.84 16.92
N GLU A 138 -13.98 6.60 17.41
CA GLU A 138 -12.67 6.06 17.80
C GLU A 138 -11.74 5.95 16.59
N ILE A 139 -12.22 5.47 15.43
CA ILE A 139 -11.45 5.46 14.19
C ILE A 139 -11.01 6.88 13.81
N VAL A 140 -11.95 7.82 13.75
CA VAL A 140 -11.65 9.20 13.33
C VAL A 140 -10.71 9.91 14.31
N ASN A 141 -10.74 9.57 15.60
CA ASN A 141 -9.77 10.07 16.58
C ASN A 141 -8.32 9.56 16.32
N THR A 142 -8.15 8.49 15.54
CA THR A 142 -6.81 8.05 15.11
C THR A 142 -6.28 8.80 13.89
N LEU A 143 -7.08 9.65 13.24
CA LEU A 143 -6.76 10.30 11.96
C LEU A 143 -6.33 11.76 12.14
N ASP A 144 -5.37 12.18 11.34
CA ASP A 144 -5.05 13.59 11.13
C ASP A 144 -5.71 14.08 9.83
N LEU A 145 -6.77 14.87 9.97
CA LEU A 145 -7.54 15.44 8.86
C LEU A 145 -7.09 16.86 8.48
N SER A 146 -6.01 17.36 9.06
CA SER A 146 -5.51 18.71 8.73
C SER A 146 -5.18 18.83 7.25
N TYR A 147 -5.52 19.98 6.67
CA TYR A 147 -5.46 20.30 5.25
C TYR A 147 -6.45 19.54 4.34
N LEU A 148 -7.43 18.88 4.96
CA LEU A 148 -8.50 18.19 4.24
C LEU A 148 -9.88 18.79 4.53
N GLU A 149 -9.98 19.80 5.38
CA GLU A 149 -11.25 20.35 5.89
C GLU A 149 -12.16 20.89 4.78
N ASP A 150 -11.58 21.25 3.63
CA ASP A 150 -12.30 21.61 2.40
C ASP A 150 -12.96 20.42 1.69
N GLU A 151 -12.51 19.19 1.97
CA GLU A 151 -12.98 17.96 1.32
C GLU A 151 -13.51 16.90 2.27
N LEU A 152 -13.01 16.80 3.48
CA LEU A 152 -13.38 15.77 4.45
C LEU A 152 -13.31 16.32 5.86
N THR A 153 -14.45 16.70 6.42
CA THR A 153 -14.54 17.09 7.82
C THR A 153 -14.58 15.87 8.74
N LYS A 154 -14.37 16.08 10.03
CA LYS A 154 -14.46 15.03 11.04
C LYS A 154 -15.87 14.41 11.08
N GLU A 155 -16.89 15.21 10.99
CA GLU A 155 -18.30 14.80 10.98
C GLU A 155 -18.63 13.96 9.75
N GLU A 156 -18.15 14.38 8.58
CA GLU A 156 -18.31 13.61 7.34
C GLU A 156 -17.57 12.27 7.39
N ALA A 157 -16.34 12.22 7.93
CA ALA A 157 -15.60 10.99 8.11
C ALA A 157 -16.35 10.00 9.02
N ILE A 158 -16.89 10.46 10.16
CA ILE A 158 -17.74 9.67 11.06
C ILE A 158 -18.98 9.16 10.31
N ALA A 159 -19.67 10.02 9.57
CA ALA A 159 -20.87 9.67 8.82
C ALA A 159 -20.59 8.61 7.74
N LEU A 160 -19.47 8.72 7.00
CA LEU A 160 -19.05 7.74 6.00
C LEU A 160 -18.82 6.34 6.60
N ILE A 161 -18.18 6.26 7.76
CA ILE A 161 -17.97 4.97 8.46
C ILE A 161 -19.31 4.44 8.98
N ALA A 162 -20.13 5.28 9.61
CA ALA A 162 -21.41 4.90 10.18
C ALA A 162 -22.42 4.41 9.14
N ALA A 163 -22.39 4.95 7.92
CA ALA A 163 -23.29 4.57 6.82
C ALA A 163 -23.18 3.08 6.43
N ASN A 164 -22.03 2.45 6.67
CA ASN A 164 -21.80 1.05 6.33
C ASN A 164 -22.17 0.05 7.44
N ARG A 165 -22.67 0.52 8.59
CA ARG A 165 -23.01 -0.36 9.74
C ARG A 165 -24.00 -1.46 9.39
N GLN A 166 -25.00 -1.18 8.55
CA GLN A 166 -26.04 -2.14 8.20
C GLN A 166 -25.51 -3.29 7.32
N SER A 167 -24.62 -3.00 6.38
CA SER A 167 -24.02 -3.99 5.49
C SER A 167 -22.81 -4.71 6.09
N ARG A 168 -22.32 -4.27 7.24
CA ARG A 168 -21.11 -4.78 7.89
C ARG A 168 -21.18 -6.28 8.16
N GLN A 169 -22.31 -6.78 8.68
CA GLN A 169 -22.46 -8.22 8.98
C GLN A 169 -22.37 -9.08 7.72
N GLU A 170 -22.97 -8.65 6.62
CA GLU A 170 -22.85 -9.32 5.33
C GLU A 170 -21.43 -9.30 4.81
N ARG A 171 -20.75 -8.15 4.88
CA ARG A 171 -19.36 -7.98 4.45
C ARG A 171 -18.35 -8.79 5.27
N MET A 172 -18.68 -9.14 6.50
CA MET A 172 -17.87 -10.06 7.33
C MET A 172 -17.72 -11.45 6.72
N ASN A 173 -18.57 -11.86 5.77
CA ASN A 173 -18.43 -13.14 5.06
C ASN A 173 -17.09 -13.28 4.33
N ILE A 174 -16.40 -12.17 4.05
CA ILE A 174 -15.07 -12.17 3.42
C ILE A 174 -14.01 -12.83 4.31
N ILE A 175 -14.19 -12.82 5.62
CA ILE A 175 -13.25 -13.42 6.59
C ILE A 175 -13.10 -14.94 6.34
N GLU A 176 -14.19 -15.62 6.00
CA GLU A 176 -14.19 -17.04 5.69
C GLU A 176 -13.84 -17.32 4.22
N LYS A 177 -14.39 -16.51 3.31
CA LYS A 177 -14.22 -16.71 1.87
C LYS A 177 -12.84 -16.30 1.38
N GLY A 178 -12.21 -15.33 2.03
CA GLY A 178 -11.02 -14.67 1.53
C GLY A 178 -11.32 -13.73 0.35
N TYR A 179 -10.30 -13.17 -0.26
CA TYR A 179 -10.38 -12.27 -1.40
C TYR A 179 -9.23 -12.52 -2.37
N LYS A 180 -9.43 -12.15 -3.64
CA LYS A 180 -8.49 -12.49 -4.71
C LYS A 180 -7.17 -11.71 -4.57
N GLY A 181 -6.07 -12.38 -4.92
CA GLY A 181 -4.78 -11.75 -5.18
C GLY A 181 -4.53 -11.56 -6.67
N TYR A 182 -3.61 -10.66 -7.01
CA TYR A 182 -3.01 -10.61 -8.34
C TYR A 182 -1.48 -10.81 -8.24
N ASP A 183 -0.91 -11.53 -9.21
CA ASP A 183 0.50 -11.92 -9.17
C ASP A 183 1.37 -10.91 -9.93
N THR A 184 2.22 -10.16 -9.22
CA THR A 184 3.21 -9.24 -9.79
C THR A 184 4.50 -9.98 -10.22
N SER A 185 4.75 -11.19 -9.67
CA SER A 185 5.96 -11.95 -10.00
C SER A 185 5.99 -12.52 -11.42
N VAL A 186 4.90 -12.39 -12.17
CA VAL A 186 4.80 -12.86 -13.56
C VAL A 186 5.79 -12.14 -14.45
N GLY A 187 5.91 -10.83 -14.34
CA GLY A 187 6.59 -10.05 -15.34
C GLY A 187 7.54 -8.97 -14.82
N TRP A 188 8.50 -9.30 -13.95
CA TRP A 188 9.54 -8.36 -13.57
C TRP A 188 10.34 -7.87 -14.80
N PHE A 189 10.85 -6.67 -14.72
CA PHE A 189 11.42 -5.97 -15.88
C PHE A 189 12.55 -6.73 -16.54
N ASN A 190 13.47 -7.31 -15.77
CA ASN A 190 14.65 -8.02 -16.28
C ASN A 190 14.36 -9.47 -16.74
N TYR A 191 13.14 -9.96 -16.60
CA TYR A 191 12.79 -11.29 -17.09
C TYR A 191 12.72 -11.33 -18.62
N SER A 192 13.20 -12.45 -19.20
CA SER A 192 13.06 -12.74 -20.63
C SER A 192 11.61 -13.02 -20.99
N ASP A 193 11.29 -12.95 -22.28
CA ASP A 193 9.96 -13.28 -22.79
C ASP A 193 9.55 -14.71 -22.43
N ASP A 194 10.49 -15.67 -22.45
CA ASP A 194 10.23 -17.06 -22.04
C ASP A 194 9.95 -17.17 -20.54
N GLN A 195 10.68 -16.43 -19.69
CA GLN A 195 10.41 -16.40 -18.25
C GLN A 195 9.04 -15.81 -17.96
N VAL A 196 8.64 -14.72 -18.65
CA VAL A 196 7.29 -14.15 -18.52
C VAL A 196 6.23 -15.17 -18.88
N ARG A 197 6.40 -15.90 -20.00
CA ARG A 197 5.47 -16.94 -20.44
C ARG A 197 5.33 -18.07 -19.42
N GLU A 198 6.43 -18.58 -18.91
CA GLU A 198 6.42 -19.68 -17.91
C GLU A 198 5.87 -19.21 -16.55
N ASN A 199 6.19 -18.00 -16.12
CA ASN A 199 5.64 -17.42 -14.91
C ASN A 199 4.13 -17.21 -14.99
N CYS A 200 3.63 -16.76 -16.15
CA CYS A 200 2.20 -16.61 -16.41
C CYS A 200 1.46 -17.96 -16.28
N LYS A 201 2.00 -19.02 -16.91
CA LYS A 201 1.44 -20.39 -16.77
C LYS A 201 1.43 -20.85 -15.31
N ARG A 202 2.52 -20.58 -14.57
CA ARG A 202 2.62 -20.93 -13.14
C ARG A 202 1.61 -20.15 -12.31
N ALA A 203 1.40 -18.86 -12.56
CA ALA A 203 0.41 -18.06 -11.86
C ALA A 203 -1.00 -18.63 -12.07
N ILE A 204 -1.36 -18.99 -13.32
CA ILE A 204 -2.64 -19.64 -13.64
C ILE A 204 -2.78 -20.97 -12.91
N ALA A 205 -1.75 -21.82 -12.91
CA ALA A 205 -1.75 -23.10 -12.19
C ALA A 205 -1.94 -22.92 -10.67
N ASN A 206 -1.50 -21.79 -10.12
CA ASN A 206 -1.70 -21.39 -8.72
C ASN A 206 -3.04 -20.67 -8.47
N GLY A 207 -3.93 -20.59 -9.47
CA GLY A 207 -5.27 -20.04 -9.36
C GLY A 207 -5.36 -18.52 -9.53
N PHE A 208 -4.28 -17.84 -9.92
CA PHE A 208 -4.35 -16.40 -10.21
C PHE A 208 -4.98 -16.14 -11.57
N MET A 209 -6.01 -15.31 -11.59
CA MET A 209 -6.68 -14.80 -12.80
C MET A 209 -6.39 -13.32 -13.02
N ALA A 210 -5.48 -12.74 -12.23
CA ALA A 210 -5.05 -11.36 -12.34
C ALA A 210 -3.52 -11.29 -12.22
N MET A 211 -2.88 -10.54 -13.13
CA MET A 211 -1.42 -10.50 -13.26
C MET A 211 -0.94 -9.11 -13.62
N LYS A 212 0.20 -8.71 -13.06
CA LYS A 212 0.85 -7.43 -13.36
C LYS A 212 2.17 -7.65 -14.09
N LEU A 213 2.40 -6.86 -15.16
CA LEU A 213 3.61 -6.86 -15.97
C LEU A 213 4.33 -5.52 -15.82
N LYS A 214 5.62 -5.54 -15.53
CA LYS A 214 6.48 -4.34 -15.57
C LYS A 214 6.78 -3.97 -17.02
N VAL A 215 6.49 -2.71 -17.36
CA VAL A 215 6.76 -2.04 -18.65
C VAL A 215 7.63 -0.81 -18.39
N GLY A 216 7.77 0.11 -19.33
CA GLY A 216 8.62 1.31 -19.18
C GLY A 216 10.01 1.16 -19.82
N SER A 217 10.14 0.28 -20.80
CA SER A 217 11.36 0.13 -21.58
C SER A 217 11.62 1.36 -22.48
N GLU A 218 12.89 1.63 -22.77
CA GLU A 218 13.27 2.57 -23.83
C GLU A 218 12.80 2.11 -25.22
N ASP A 219 12.62 0.78 -25.40
CA ASP A 219 12.01 0.17 -26.57
C ASP A 219 10.53 -0.16 -26.31
N PRO A 220 9.59 0.67 -26.77
CA PRO A 220 8.15 0.42 -26.61
C PRO A 220 7.68 -0.90 -27.23
N LEU A 221 8.32 -1.36 -28.30
CA LEU A 221 7.97 -2.61 -28.97
C LEU A 221 8.23 -3.83 -28.07
N ARG A 222 9.26 -3.75 -27.22
CA ARG A 222 9.51 -4.78 -26.20
C ARG A 222 8.33 -4.87 -25.23
N ASP A 223 7.87 -3.75 -24.71
CA ASP A 223 6.78 -3.71 -23.73
C ASP A 223 5.46 -4.19 -24.36
N ILE A 224 5.14 -3.73 -25.55
CA ILE A 224 3.95 -4.16 -26.31
C ILE A 224 4.01 -5.68 -26.56
N ARG A 225 5.13 -6.22 -27.02
CA ARG A 225 5.31 -7.66 -27.23
C ARG A 225 5.10 -8.47 -25.95
N ARG A 226 5.70 -8.03 -24.84
CA ARG A 226 5.56 -8.72 -23.54
C ARG A 226 4.13 -8.66 -23.01
N ALA A 227 3.43 -7.55 -23.18
CA ALA A 227 2.03 -7.41 -22.84
C ALA A 227 1.16 -8.39 -23.64
N HIS A 228 1.43 -8.55 -24.94
CA HIS A 228 0.75 -9.55 -25.78
C HIS A 228 1.06 -10.99 -25.34
N ILE A 229 2.29 -11.29 -24.92
CA ILE A 229 2.65 -12.61 -24.36
C ILE A 229 1.79 -12.94 -23.13
N VAL A 230 1.65 -12.00 -22.20
CA VAL A 230 0.84 -12.22 -21.00
C VAL A 230 -0.63 -12.44 -21.41
N ARG A 231 -1.18 -11.62 -22.29
CA ARG A 231 -2.57 -11.76 -22.76
C ARG A 231 -2.79 -13.08 -23.50
N GLU A 232 -1.87 -13.48 -24.39
CA GLU A 232 -1.93 -14.75 -25.12
C GLU A 232 -1.97 -15.96 -24.18
N VAL A 233 -1.14 -15.97 -23.13
CA VAL A 233 -1.04 -17.08 -22.18
C VAL A 233 -2.18 -17.08 -21.17
N ALA A 234 -2.57 -15.91 -20.67
CA ALA A 234 -3.60 -15.77 -19.65
C ALA A 234 -5.03 -15.87 -20.19
N GLY A 235 -5.22 -15.60 -21.51
CA GLY A 235 -6.53 -15.57 -22.14
C GLY A 235 -7.30 -14.26 -21.91
N ASP A 236 -8.43 -14.11 -22.60
CA ASP A 236 -9.19 -12.85 -22.62
C ASP A 236 -9.88 -12.53 -21.29
N GLU A 237 -10.24 -13.55 -20.53
CA GLU A 237 -10.94 -13.41 -19.23
C GLU A 237 -9.99 -12.98 -18.08
N ALA A 238 -8.67 -13.05 -18.29
CA ALA A 238 -7.72 -12.66 -17.27
C ALA A 238 -7.62 -11.14 -17.13
N THR A 239 -7.49 -10.67 -15.89
CA THR A 239 -7.20 -9.29 -15.57
C THR A 239 -5.70 -9.03 -15.72
N VAL A 240 -5.30 -8.22 -16.71
CA VAL A 240 -3.90 -7.89 -16.95
C VAL A 240 -3.66 -6.42 -16.64
N MET A 241 -2.71 -6.15 -15.75
CA MET A 241 -2.28 -4.82 -15.37
C MET A 241 -0.87 -4.53 -15.88
N LEU A 242 -0.60 -3.28 -16.20
CA LEU A 242 0.70 -2.80 -16.66
C LEU A 242 1.22 -1.76 -15.68
N ASP A 243 2.51 -1.82 -15.36
CA ASP A 243 3.15 -0.89 -14.44
C ASP A 243 4.42 -0.32 -15.09
N ALA A 244 4.39 0.98 -15.36
CA ALA A 244 5.46 1.70 -16.04
C ALA A 244 6.48 2.33 -15.08
N ASN A 245 6.23 2.29 -13.78
CA ASN A 245 7.11 2.84 -12.74
C ASN A 245 7.64 4.24 -13.11
N GLN A 246 6.73 5.16 -13.51
CA GLN A 246 6.99 6.58 -13.78
C GLN A 246 7.91 6.88 -14.99
N GLN A 247 8.20 5.88 -15.79
CA GLN A 247 9.27 5.98 -16.78
C GLN A 247 8.89 6.82 -18.02
N TRP A 248 7.61 6.94 -18.34
CA TRP A 248 7.20 7.62 -19.56
C TRP A 248 7.00 9.13 -19.34
N THR A 249 7.37 9.92 -20.32
CA THR A 249 6.85 11.29 -20.47
C THR A 249 5.39 11.23 -20.90
N LEU A 250 4.62 12.30 -20.68
CA LEU A 250 3.22 12.37 -21.11
C LEU A 250 3.03 12.02 -22.61
N PRO A 251 3.80 12.54 -23.58
CA PRO A 251 3.65 12.16 -24.98
C PRO A 251 3.93 10.67 -25.23
N GLN A 252 4.94 10.10 -24.58
CA GLN A 252 5.25 8.66 -24.69
C GLN A 252 4.12 7.82 -24.12
N ALA A 253 3.62 8.15 -22.93
CA ALA A 253 2.52 7.45 -22.28
C ALA A 253 1.26 7.43 -23.15
N LEU A 254 0.89 8.58 -23.76
CA LEU A 254 -0.24 8.67 -24.68
C LEU A 254 -0.08 7.73 -25.87
N THR A 255 1.10 7.72 -26.51
CA THR A 255 1.39 6.87 -27.67
C THR A 255 1.35 5.39 -27.30
N ILE A 256 2.07 4.99 -26.24
CA ILE A 256 2.19 3.59 -25.82
C ILE A 256 0.84 3.04 -25.34
N CYS A 257 0.10 3.80 -24.54
CA CYS A 257 -1.23 3.39 -24.08
C CYS A 257 -2.23 3.26 -25.24
N HIS A 258 -2.09 4.05 -26.30
CA HIS A 258 -2.91 3.89 -27.51
C HIS A 258 -2.63 2.54 -28.21
N GLU A 259 -1.35 2.17 -28.37
CA GLU A 259 -0.97 0.87 -28.93
C GLU A 259 -1.40 -0.32 -28.07
N LEU A 260 -1.34 -0.16 -26.73
CA LEU A 260 -1.74 -1.20 -25.77
C LEU A 260 -3.26 -1.35 -25.63
N LYS A 261 -4.06 -0.45 -26.20
CA LYS A 261 -5.50 -0.47 -26.04
C LYS A 261 -6.15 -1.78 -26.56
N ALA A 262 -5.60 -2.35 -27.62
CA ALA A 262 -6.10 -3.60 -28.22
C ALA A 262 -6.00 -4.82 -27.30
N MET A 263 -5.05 -4.82 -26.34
CA MET A 263 -4.91 -5.90 -25.37
C MET A 263 -5.80 -5.72 -24.13
N ASN A 264 -6.56 -4.64 -24.06
CA ASN A 264 -7.51 -4.35 -22.98
C ASN A 264 -6.91 -4.49 -21.58
N PRO A 265 -5.88 -3.68 -21.22
CA PRO A 265 -5.32 -3.70 -19.86
C PRO A 265 -6.34 -3.15 -18.87
N PHE A 266 -6.40 -3.74 -17.68
CA PHE A 266 -7.30 -3.30 -16.62
C PHE A 266 -6.91 -1.92 -16.09
N TRP A 267 -5.61 -1.71 -15.87
CA TRP A 267 -5.04 -0.39 -15.63
C TRP A 267 -3.62 -0.26 -16.20
N VAL A 268 -3.18 0.98 -16.30
CA VAL A 268 -1.77 1.37 -16.43
C VAL A 268 -1.39 2.10 -15.14
N GLU A 269 -0.41 1.53 -14.43
CA GLU A 269 0.09 1.99 -13.14
C GLU A 269 1.28 2.91 -13.35
N GLU A 270 1.29 4.03 -12.61
CA GLU A 270 2.35 5.04 -12.62
C GLU A 270 2.93 5.34 -14.03
N PRO A 271 2.10 5.74 -14.98
CA PRO A 271 2.58 5.97 -16.36
C PRO A 271 3.66 7.05 -16.46
N THR A 272 3.59 8.07 -15.61
CA THR A 272 4.51 9.22 -15.61
C THR A 272 4.83 9.68 -14.18
N HIS A 273 5.62 10.73 -14.03
CA HIS A 273 6.11 11.22 -12.73
C HIS A 273 4.97 11.46 -11.72
N PRO A 274 5.07 10.95 -10.48
CA PRO A 274 3.97 10.99 -9.50
C PRO A 274 3.58 12.39 -9.03
N ASP A 275 4.45 13.40 -9.18
CA ASP A 275 4.10 14.78 -8.85
C ASP A 275 3.43 15.54 -10.03
N ASP A 276 3.36 14.93 -11.23
CA ASP A 276 2.68 15.53 -12.39
C ASP A 276 1.21 15.11 -12.47
N ILE A 277 0.42 15.66 -11.55
CA ILE A 277 -1.02 15.37 -11.44
C ILE A 277 -1.78 15.78 -12.71
N VAL A 278 -1.35 16.84 -13.35
CA VAL A 278 -1.98 17.34 -14.59
C VAL A 278 -1.77 16.34 -15.74
N ALA A 279 -0.57 15.78 -15.87
CA ALA A 279 -0.31 14.74 -16.86
C ALA A 279 -1.15 13.48 -16.60
N HIS A 280 -1.30 13.07 -15.34
CA HIS A 280 -2.19 11.96 -14.97
C HIS A 280 -3.65 12.23 -15.35
N LYS A 281 -4.13 13.47 -15.16
CA LYS A 281 -5.48 13.85 -15.58
C LYS A 281 -5.64 13.75 -17.10
N ILE A 282 -4.69 14.28 -17.85
CA ILE A 282 -4.71 14.22 -19.33
C ILE A 282 -4.72 12.75 -19.80
N LEU A 283 -3.88 11.91 -19.19
CA LEU A 283 -3.84 10.48 -19.49
C LEU A 283 -5.16 9.79 -19.17
N THR A 284 -5.70 10.00 -17.97
CA THR A 284 -6.98 9.41 -17.54
C THR A 284 -8.11 9.69 -18.54
N ASP A 285 -8.16 10.92 -19.08
CA ASP A 285 -9.16 11.29 -20.08
C ASP A 285 -8.89 10.65 -21.45
N ALA A 286 -7.62 10.62 -21.87
CA ALA A 286 -7.25 10.22 -23.23
C ALA A 286 -7.27 8.69 -23.44
N ILE A 287 -6.94 7.90 -22.42
CA ILE A 287 -6.79 6.44 -22.57
C ILE A 287 -8.06 5.64 -22.19
N ALA A 288 -9.13 6.31 -21.81
CA ALA A 288 -10.38 5.63 -21.47
C ALA A 288 -10.77 4.59 -22.55
N PRO A 289 -11.27 3.41 -22.18
CA PRO A 289 -11.72 2.96 -20.84
C PRO A 289 -10.61 2.44 -19.91
N ILE A 290 -9.36 2.36 -20.37
CA ILE A 290 -8.22 1.96 -19.53
C ILE A 290 -8.11 2.92 -18.35
N LYS A 291 -7.92 2.37 -17.16
CA LYS A 291 -7.79 3.18 -15.93
C LYS A 291 -6.33 3.52 -15.65
N VAL A 292 -6.09 4.69 -15.11
CA VAL A 292 -4.80 5.04 -14.51
C VAL A 292 -4.81 4.63 -13.05
N ALA A 293 -3.82 3.87 -12.60
CA ALA A 293 -3.59 3.52 -11.21
C ALA A 293 -2.34 4.26 -10.69
N MET A 294 -2.38 4.72 -9.45
CA MET A 294 -1.29 5.48 -8.84
C MET A 294 -1.36 5.44 -7.32
N GLY A 295 -0.25 5.64 -6.65
CA GLY A 295 -0.28 5.81 -5.21
C GLY A 295 0.98 5.40 -4.46
N GLU A 296 1.75 4.42 -4.93
CA GLU A 296 2.94 3.93 -4.21
C GLU A 296 4.01 5.01 -4.00
N HIS A 297 4.10 6.00 -4.88
CA HIS A 297 5.01 7.15 -4.76
C HIS A 297 4.32 8.46 -4.37
N VAL A 298 3.00 8.46 -4.16
CA VAL A 298 2.29 9.64 -3.65
C VAL A 298 2.50 9.73 -2.14
N PRO A 299 3.18 10.78 -1.65
CA PRO A 299 3.73 10.75 -0.30
C PRO A 299 2.72 10.99 0.83
N ASN A 300 1.60 11.68 0.56
CA ASN A 300 0.72 12.12 1.64
C ASN A 300 -0.73 12.38 1.19
N ARG A 301 -1.65 12.42 2.17
CA ARG A 301 -3.08 12.64 1.99
C ARG A 301 -3.45 13.88 1.19
N ILE A 302 -2.62 14.95 1.23
CA ILE A 302 -2.92 16.20 0.52
C ILE A 302 -2.75 16.01 -0.99
N LEU A 303 -1.69 15.31 -1.41
CA LEU A 303 -1.51 14.99 -2.83
C LEU A 303 -2.57 13.99 -3.32
N PHE A 304 -2.95 13.00 -2.52
CA PHE A 304 -4.09 12.14 -2.85
C PHE A 304 -5.38 12.94 -3.03
N LYS A 305 -5.67 13.91 -2.13
CA LYS A 305 -6.80 14.84 -2.32
C LYS A 305 -6.73 15.52 -3.68
N ASN A 306 -5.58 16.06 -4.06
CA ASN A 306 -5.41 16.76 -5.34
C ASN A 306 -5.67 15.85 -6.55
N TYR A 307 -5.19 14.60 -6.51
CA TYR A 307 -5.49 13.60 -7.55
C TYR A 307 -6.98 13.32 -7.67
N LEU A 308 -7.67 13.16 -6.56
CA LEU A 308 -9.10 12.87 -6.52
C LEU A 308 -9.94 14.06 -6.99
N GLN A 309 -9.64 15.26 -6.53
CA GLN A 309 -10.33 16.49 -6.95
C GLN A 309 -10.22 16.71 -8.46
N LEU A 310 -9.08 16.42 -9.06
CA LEU A 310 -8.88 16.56 -10.51
C LEU A 310 -9.44 15.37 -11.31
N GLY A 311 -9.83 14.27 -10.66
CA GLY A 311 -10.20 13.04 -11.35
C GLY A 311 -9.03 12.44 -12.15
N ALA A 312 -7.82 12.48 -11.58
CA ALA A 312 -6.57 12.07 -12.21
C ALA A 312 -6.19 10.62 -11.93
N ALA A 313 -7.06 9.85 -11.29
CA ALA A 313 -6.84 8.43 -10.97
C ALA A 313 -8.13 7.63 -11.13
N GLY A 314 -8.00 6.42 -11.67
CA GLY A 314 -9.07 5.41 -11.71
C GLY A 314 -8.98 4.37 -10.61
N PHE A 315 -7.77 4.16 -10.05
CA PHE A 315 -7.47 3.36 -8.87
C PHE A 315 -6.43 4.06 -8.00
N VAL A 316 -6.59 3.95 -6.68
CA VAL A 316 -5.62 4.47 -5.72
C VAL A 316 -4.89 3.32 -5.06
N GLN A 317 -3.55 3.36 -5.14
CA GLN A 317 -2.64 2.34 -4.65
C GLN A 317 -1.82 2.85 -3.45
N VAL A 318 -2.51 3.49 -2.50
CA VAL A 318 -1.88 3.98 -1.26
C VAL A 318 -1.20 2.83 -0.52
N ASP A 319 0.02 3.07 -0.06
CA ASP A 319 0.84 2.07 0.64
C ASP A 319 1.15 2.55 2.07
N ALA A 320 0.69 1.79 3.08
CA ALA A 320 0.83 2.14 4.48
C ALA A 320 2.27 2.06 5.01
N VAL A 321 3.19 1.46 4.28
CA VAL A 321 4.63 1.47 4.62
C VAL A 321 5.43 2.52 3.84
N ARG A 322 4.72 3.41 3.12
CA ARG A 322 5.30 4.51 2.36
C ARG A 322 4.67 5.88 2.67
N VAL A 323 3.36 5.94 2.98
CA VAL A 323 2.72 7.13 3.57
C VAL A 323 2.94 7.14 5.09
N GLY A 324 2.31 8.02 5.84
CA GLY A 324 2.48 8.13 7.29
C GLY A 324 1.97 6.94 8.12
N GLY A 325 1.69 5.78 7.51
CA GLY A 325 1.24 4.56 8.18
C GLY A 325 -0.28 4.33 8.10
N VAL A 326 -0.79 3.45 8.98
CA VAL A 326 -2.21 3.02 9.02
C VAL A 326 -3.18 4.21 9.09
N SER A 327 -2.91 5.19 9.94
CA SER A 327 -3.75 6.38 10.10
C SER A 327 -3.95 7.12 8.78
N GLU A 328 -2.85 7.41 8.08
CA GLU A 328 -2.91 8.13 6.81
C GLU A 328 -3.51 7.27 5.68
N PHE A 329 -3.25 5.96 5.67
CA PHE A 329 -3.91 5.02 4.76
C PHE A 329 -5.44 5.07 4.90
N ILE A 330 -5.96 5.04 6.14
CA ILE A 330 -7.41 5.12 6.40
C ILE A 330 -7.96 6.48 5.95
N THR A 331 -7.23 7.56 6.21
CA THR A 331 -7.60 8.91 5.75
C THR A 331 -7.76 8.96 4.22
N VAL A 332 -6.80 8.41 3.47
CA VAL A 332 -6.86 8.32 2.00
C VAL A 332 -8.01 7.42 1.56
N SER A 333 -8.24 6.30 2.26
CA SER A 333 -9.36 5.40 1.95
C SER A 333 -10.72 6.07 2.12
N LEU A 334 -10.90 6.93 3.13
CA LEU A 334 -12.11 7.73 3.33
C LEU A 334 -12.32 8.76 2.20
N LEU A 335 -11.26 9.47 1.79
CA LEU A 335 -11.31 10.34 0.62
C LEU A 335 -11.73 9.56 -0.62
N CYS A 336 -11.08 8.42 -0.89
CA CYS A 336 -11.42 7.56 -2.03
C CYS A 336 -12.87 7.09 -1.99
N ARG A 337 -13.39 6.76 -0.78
CA ARG A 337 -14.80 6.38 -0.60
C ARG A 337 -15.74 7.52 -0.98
N LYS A 338 -15.43 8.76 -0.58
CA LYS A 338 -16.19 9.96 -0.95
C LYS A 338 -16.26 10.18 -2.46
N TYR A 339 -15.13 9.98 -3.14
CA TYR A 339 -15.02 10.14 -4.60
C TYR A 339 -15.45 8.92 -5.43
N GLY A 340 -15.81 7.81 -4.78
CA GLY A 340 -16.17 6.57 -5.47
C GLY A 340 -15.00 5.90 -6.21
N ILE A 341 -13.76 6.20 -5.83
CA ILE A 341 -12.55 5.61 -6.42
C ILE A 341 -12.13 4.39 -5.60
N PRO A 342 -11.91 3.22 -6.21
CA PRO A 342 -11.47 2.03 -5.50
C PRO A 342 -10.02 2.17 -5.00
N VAL A 343 -9.77 1.57 -3.81
CA VAL A 343 -8.44 1.43 -3.22
C VAL A 343 -7.95 0.00 -3.40
N VAL A 344 -6.86 -0.17 -4.13
CA VAL A 344 -6.14 -1.43 -4.31
C VAL A 344 -4.67 -1.16 -3.97
N PRO A 345 -4.24 -1.37 -2.72
CA PRO A 345 -2.94 -0.88 -2.27
C PRO A 345 -1.77 -1.55 -2.98
N HIS A 346 -0.69 -0.78 -3.19
CA HIS A 346 0.65 -1.32 -3.37
C HIS A 346 1.10 -1.97 -2.05
N VAL A 347 1.92 -3.01 -2.12
CA VAL A 347 2.29 -3.81 -0.94
C VAL A 347 3.80 -3.84 -0.71
N GLY A 348 4.39 -2.73 -0.37
CA GLY A 348 5.80 -2.66 0.01
C GLY A 348 6.15 -3.56 1.22
N ASP A 349 5.17 -3.96 2.01
CA ASP A 349 5.29 -4.90 3.13
C ASP A 349 5.05 -6.38 2.73
N MET A 350 5.03 -6.69 1.46
CA MET A 350 4.68 -8.03 0.94
C MET A 350 3.27 -8.49 1.33
N GLY A 351 2.38 -7.54 1.60
CA GLY A 351 0.98 -7.77 1.92
C GLY A 351 0.66 -8.07 3.39
N GLN A 352 1.62 -8.00 4.29
CA GLN A 352 1.41 -8.33 5.72
C GLN A 352 0.38 -7.39 6.36
N LEU A 353 0.69 -6.11 6.44
CA LEU A 353 -0.20 -5.07 6.97
C LEU A 353 -1.41 -4.82 6.06
N HIS A 354 -1.16 -4.80 4.74
CA HIS A 354 -2.17 -4.39 3.77
C HIS A 354 -3.37 -5.34 3.69
N GLN A 355 -3.20 -6.65 3.96
CA GLN A 355 -4.35 -7.56 4.05
C GLN A 355 -5.33 -7.16 5.18
N HIS A 356 -4.83 -6.65 6.32
CA HIS A 356 -5.69 -6.12 7.39
C HIS A 356 -6.44 -4.86 6.95
N LEU A 357 -5.76 -3.99 6.21
CA LEU A 357 -6.34 -2.71 5.76
C LEU A 357 -7.38 -2.89 4.65
N VAL A 358 -7.16 -3.84 3.73
CA VAL A 358 -8.17 -4.20 2.71
C VAL A 358 -9.43 -4.76 3.35
N LEU A 359 -9.30 -5.62 4.38
CA LEU A 359 -10.43 -6.14 5.15
C LEU A 359 -11.19 -5.02 5.86
N PHE A 360 -10.48 -4.10 6.52
CA PHE A 360 -11.11 -2.93 7.15
C PHE A 360 -11.85 -2.05 6.13
N ASN A 361 -11.21 -1.74 5.00
CA ASN A 361 -11.81 -0.96 3.93
C ASN A 361 -13.11 -1.60 3.42
N HIS A 362 -13.10 -2.91 3.18
CA HIS A 362 -14.28 -3.63 2.73
C HIS A 362 -15.38 -3.64 3.80
N ILE A 363 -15.05 -4.05 5.02
CA ILE A 363 -16.04 -4.30 6.08
C ILE A 363 -16.60 -2.98 6.65
N SER A 364 -15.72 -2.01 6.93
CA SER A 364 -16.11 -0.80 7.66
C SER A 364 -16.33 0.41 6.75
N LEU A 365 -15.58 0.57 5.66
CA LEU A 365 -15.73 1.71 4.75
C LEU A 365 -16.62 1.40 3.54
N GLY A 366 -16.95 0.13 3.30
CA GLY A 366 -17.80 -0.28 2.17
C GLY A 366 -17.09 -0.23 0.81
N HIS A 367 -15.77 -0.26 0.78
CA HIS A 367 -15.04 -0.50 -0.47
C HIS A 367 -15.27 -1.95 -0.94
N GLU A 368 -15.35 -2.14 -2.23
CA GLU A 368 -15.31 -3.49 -2.77
C GLU A 368 -13.91 -4.08 -2.60
N ALA A 369 -13.83 -5.29 -2.02
CA ALA A 369 -12.57 -6.02 -1.92
C ALA A 369 -12.25 -6.64 -3.27
N LEU A 370 -11.61 -5.88 -4.15
CA LEU A 370 -11.31 -6.31 -5.50
C LEU A 370 -10.24 -7.40 -5.51
N PHE A 371 -9.04 -7.04 -5.11
CA PHE A 371 -7.89 -7.93 -4.98
C PHE A 371 -6.74 -7.20 -4.29
N LEU A 372 -5.74 -7.96 -3.85
CA LEU A 372 -4.51 -7.43 -3.25
C LEU A 372 -3.30 -7.95 -4.01
N GLU A 373 -2.27 -7.12 -4.14
CA GLU A 373 -1.01 -7.47 -4.77
C GLU A 373 -0.33 -8.64 -4.05
N HIS A 374 0.20 -9.59 -4.82
CA HIS A 374 1.01 -10.68 -4.31
C HIS A 374 2.45 -10.57 -4.80
N ILE A 375 3.36 -10.35 -3.85
CA ILE A 375 4.81 -10.37 -4.04
C ILE A 375 5.40 -11.44 -3.12
N PRO A 376 5.87 -12.59 -3.64
CA PRO A 376 6.26 -13.74 -2.80
C PRO A 376 7.67 -13.64 -2.20
N HIS A 377 8.47 -12.62 -2.54
CA HIS A 377 9.92 -12.64 -2.38
C HIS A 377 10.41 -12.74 -0.93
N LEU A 378 9.74 -12.13 0.03
CA LEU A 378 10.19 -12.07 1.43
C LEU A 378 9.36 -12.97 2.37
N LYS A 379 8.52 -13.85 1.83
CA LYS A 379 7.62 -14.68 2.62
C LYS A 379 8.31 -15.42 3.77
N SER A 380 9.50 -15.96 3.53
CA SER A 380 10.26 -16.73 4.54
C SER A 380 10.88 -15.90 5.66
N HIS A 381 10.80 -14.58 5.57
CA HIS A 381 11.37 -13.67 6.58
C HIS A 381 10.34 -13.18 7.60
N PHE A 382 9.06 -13.50 7.42
CA PHE A 382 8.00 -13.13 8.35
C PHE A 382 7.63 -14.28 9.28
N VAL A 383 7.35 -13.96 10.56
CA VAL A 383 6.89 -14.95 11.55
C VAL A 383 5.53 -15.52 11.16
N HIS A 384 4.62 -14.66 10.68
CA HIS A 384 3.29 -15.02 10.22
C HIS A 384 3.10 -14.55 8.77
N PRO A 385 3.67 -15.28 7.78
CA PRO A 385 3.62 -14.87 6.38
C PRO A 385 2.19 -14.93 5.82
N VAL A 386 1.93 -14.12 4.80
CA VAL A 386 0.65 -14.18 4.07
C VAL A 386 0.37 -15.59 3.55
N VAL A 387 -0.88 -16.01 3.63
CA VAL A 387 -1.35 -17.29 3.10
C VAL A 387 -2.25 -17.03 1.90
N ILE A 388 -1.85 -17.56 0.74
CA ILE A 388 -2.64 -17.54 -0.49
C ILE A 388 -2.84 -18.98 -0.96
N GLU A 389 -4.09 -19.32 -1.23
CA GLU A 389 -4.50 -20.64 -1.75
C GLU A 389 -5.39 -20.43 -2.97
N ASN A 390 -5.01 -21.02 -4.10
CA ASN A 390 -5.75 -20.88 -5.37
C ASN A 390 -6.03 -19.40 -5.75
N GLY A 391 -5.01 -18.55 -5.61
CA GLY A 391 -5.11 -17.12 -5.91
C GLY A 391 -5.96 -16.30 -4.94
N VAL A 392 -6.33 -16.87 -3.77
CA VAL A 392 -7.18 -16.24 -2.75
C VAL A 392 -6.39 -16.05 -1.46
N TYR A 393 -6.34 -14.82 -0.96
CA TYR A 393 -5.79 -14.49 0.35
C TYR A 393 -6.65 -15.05 1.46
N ARG A 394 -6.02 -15.70 2.44
CA ARG A 394 -6.65 -16.12 3.68
C ARG A 394 -6.52 -15.04 4.74
N THR A 395 -7.59 -14.84 5.48
CA THR A 395 -7.65 -13.83 6.55
C THR A 395 -6.60 -14.11 7.63
N PRO A 396 -5.76 -13.11 8.00
CA PRO A 396 -4.83 -13.26 9.11
C PRO A 396 -5.58 -13.30 10.44
N MET A 397 -5.25 -14.26 11.28
CA MET A 397 -5.93 -14.48 12.57
C MET A 397 -5.04 -14.22 13.79
N GLU A 398 -3.75 -14.05 13.59
CA GLU A 398 -2.80 -13.78 14.65
C GLU A 398 -2.92 -12.34 15.18
N ALA A 399 -2.64 -12.14 16.46
CA ALA A 399 -2.70 -10.82 17.07
C ALA A 399 -1.63 -9.89 16.47
N GLY A 400 -2.03 -8.65 16.15
CA GLY A 400 -1.15 -7.66 15.53
C GLY A 400 -1.37 -7.50 14.03
N SER A 401 -0.37 -6.97 13.35
CA SER A 401 -0.38 -6.62 11.91
C SER A 401 0.36 -7.62 11.02
N SER A 402 0.82 -8.73 11.57
CA SER A 402 1.63 -9.76 10.89
C SER A 402 3.01 -9.28 10.38
N CYS A 403 3.49 -8.11 10.84
CA CYS A 403 4.74 -7.50 10.38
C CYS A 403 6.01 -7.98 11.11
N ASP A 404 5.91 -8.92 12.05
CA ASP A 404 7.06 -9.43 12.78
C ASP A 404 8.01 -10.20 11.86
N LEU A 405 9.29 -9.82 11.88
CA LEU A 405 10.37 -10.48 11.14
C LEU A 405 11.06 -11.52 12.02
N ILE A 406 11.55 -12.60 11.37
CA ILE A 406 12.37 -13.65 11.99
C ILE A 406 13.78 -13.11 12.30
#